data_bff27515f251eef2094b535f1264a8e2
#
_entry.id   bff27515f251eef2094b535f1264a8e2
#
_cell.length_a   1.000
_cell.length_b   1.000
_cell.length_c   1.000
_cell.angle_alpha   90.00
_cell.angle_beta   90.00
_cell.angle_gamma   90.00
#
_symmetry.space_group_name_H-M   'P 1'
#
loop_
_entity.id
_entity.type
_entity.pdbx_description
1 polymer ?
#
loop_
_entity_poly.entity_id
_entity_poly.type
_entity_poly.pdbx_seq_one_letter_code
_entity_poly.pdbx_strand_id
1 'polypeptide(L)'
;MYLEHYDLKILPFENAPNPSFFYPSSMHREALERLHYTVSQGKGAAMLVGGVGCGKTIISHALIDRLRKDRYRVVAMNNPAFEPKEFLEMTLRLFQTPNGYSRSKADMLHFLEGQLRKNMVEAKGSVLIVDEAQVIHDEKTLEELRMLLNLQSKTKFLVNLILLGQLELTEHVAKVPPLDQRISVR
;
A
#
# COMPACT_ATOMS: atom_id res chain seq x y z
N MET A 1 -15.05 21.85 -30.08
CA MET A 1 -15.00 20.94 -28.88
C MET A 1 -14.74 21.76 -27.64
N TYR A 2 -15.14 21.34 -26.44
CA TYR A 2 -15.04 22.17 -25.21
C TYR A 2 -13.60 22.57 -24.82
N LEU A 3 -12.57 21.83 -25.28
CA LEU A 3 -11.16 22.20 -25.06
C LEU A 3 -10.84 23.59 -25.61
N GLU A 4 -11.20 23.87 -26.85
CA GLU A 4 -10.97 25.18 -27.50
C GLU A 4 -11.80 26.29 -26.85
N HIS A 5 -13.05 25.94 -26.46
CA HIS A 5 -13.97 26.89 -25.83
C HIS A 5 -13.46 27.40 -24.45
N TYR A 6 -12.81 26.48 -23.67
CA TYR A 6 -12.30 26.82 -22.35
C TYR A 6 -10.76 26.95 -22.30
N ASP A 7 -10.10 27.02 -23.46
CA ASP A 7 -8.63 27.13 -23.59
C ASP A 7 -7.88 26.04 -22.73
N LEU A 8 -8.40 24.79 -22.77
CA LEU A 8 -7.84 23.69 -22.03
C LEU A 8 -6.76 22.98 -22.85
N LYS A 9 -5.61 22.74 -22.26
CA LYS A 9 -4.49 22.04 -22.90
C LYS A 9 -4.68 20.52 -22.97
N ILE A 10 -5.43 19.96 -22.04
CA ILE A 10 -5.71 18.51 -21.93
C ILE A 10 -7.14 18.29 -21.46
N LEU A 11 -7.68 17.11 -21.74
CA LEU A 11 -9.02 16.70 -21.31
C LEU A 11 -9.04 16.49 -19.78
N PRO A 12 -9.82 17.29 -19.00
CA PRO A 12 -9.82 17.20 -17.54
C PRO A 12 -10.73 16.09 -17.00
N PHE A 13 -11.62 15.51 -17.82
CA PHE A 13 -12.65 14.56 -17.39
C PHE A 13 -12.46 13.18 -18.03
N GLU A 14 -11.21 12.73 -18.14
CA GLU A 14 -10.90 11.37 -18.56
C GLU A 14 -11.19 10.36 -17.43
N ASN A 15 -11.60 9.15 -17.81
CA ASN A 15 -11.86 8.08 -16.84
C ASN A 15 -10.58 7.57 -16.15
N ALA A 16 -9.41 7.78 -16.76
CA ALA A 16 -8.15 7.41 -16.17
C ALA A 16 -7.73 8.42 -15.10
N PRO A 17 -7.37 8.00 -13.89
CA PRO A 17 -6.89 8.90 -12.84
C PRO A 17 -5.64 9.65 -13.29
N ASN A 18 -5.72 10.96 -13.40
CA ASN A 18 -4.58 11.80 -13.76
C ASN A 18 -4.15 12.63 -12.54
N PRO A 19 -2.98 12.33 -11.93
CA PRO A 19 -2.49 13.04 -10.75
C PRO A 19 -2.32 14.55 -10.94
N SER A 20 -2.14 15.03 -12.20
CA SER A 20 -2.00 16.47 -12.49
C SER A 20 -3.27 17.26 -12.22
N PHE A 21 -4.43 16.59 -12.17
CA PHE A 21 -5.72 17.21 -11.81
C PHE A 21 -6.08 17.01 -10.34
N PHE A 22 -5.18 16.46 -9.53
CA PHE A 22 -5.44 16.27 -8.12
C PHE A 22 -5.62 17.61 -7.41
N TYR A 23 -6.85 17.92 -7.02
CA TYR A 23 -7.14 19.02 -6.11
C TYR A 23 -7.18 18.51 -4.66
N PRO A 24 -6.15 18.82 -3.87
CA PRO A 24 -6.05 18.33 -2.50
C PRO A 24 -6.99 19.13 -1.57
N SER A 25 -8.21 18.67 -1.39
CA SER A 25 -9.09 19.20 -0.33
C SER A 25 -8.44 19.06 1.05
N SER A 26 -9.00 19.72 2.07
CA SER A 26 -8.50 19.59 3.45
C SER A 26 -8.44 18.13 3.90
N MET A 27 -9.48 17.35 3.62
CA MET A 27 -9.54 15.92 3.95
C MET A 27 -8.49 15.09 3.19
N HIS A 28 -8.29 15.35 1.89
CA HIS A 28 -7.26 14.67 1.10
C HIS A 28 -5.85 14.98 1.62
N ARG A 29 -5.59 16.24 1.99
CA ARG A 29 -4.30 16.62 2.59
C ARG A 29 -4.07 15.92 3.92
N GLU A 30 -5.07 15.92 4.80
CA GLU A 30 -4.99 15.24 6.09
C GLU A 30 -4.74 13.75 5.92
N ALA A 31 -5.48 13.06 5.05
CA ALA A 31 -5.27 11.65 4.75
C ALA A 31 -3.85 11.38 4.26
N LEU A 32 -3.37 12.17 3.29
CA LEU A 32 -2.01 12.04 2.75
C LEU A 32 -0.94 12.24 3.85
N GLU A 33 -1.10 13.27 4.71
CA GLU A 33 -0.15 13.52 5.80
C GLU A 33 -0.16 12.40 6.84
N ARG A 34 -1.32 11.87 7.21
CA ARG A 34 -1.43 10.74 8.15
C ARG A 34 -0.78 9.47 7.59
N LEU A 35 -1.00 9.14 6.32
CA LEU A 35 -0.37 8.00 5.67
C LEU A 35 1.14 8.17 5.57
N HIS A 36 1.61 9.36 5.16
CA HIS A 36 3.03 9.70 5.09
C HIS A 36 3.68 9.63 6.48
N TYR A 37 3.01 10.15 7.51
CA TYR A 37 3.46 10.07 8.90
C TYR A 37 3.67 8.61 9.35
N THR A 38 2.72 7.72 9.05
CA THR A 38 2.85 6.29 9.39
C THR A 38 4.13 5.69 8.84
N VAL A 39 4.44 5.97 7.58
CA VAL A 39 5.66 5.46 6.92
C VAL A 39 6.91 6.13 7.48
N SER A 40 6.93 7.45 7.58
CA SER A 40 8.12 8.21 8.00
C SER A 40 8.52 7.91 9.45
N GLN A 41 7.55 7.63 10.31
CA GLN A 41 7.77 7.25 11.71
C GLN A 41 7.87 5.72 11.93
N GLY A 42 7.80 4.93 10.87
CA GLY A 42 7.91 3.47 10.96
C GLY A 42 6.86 2.84 11.85
N LYS A 43 5.58 3.27 11.75
CA LYS A 43 4.48 2.80 12.60
C LYS A 43 3.89 1.44 12.19
N GLY A 44 4.41 0.84 11.15
CA GLY A 44 4.01 -0.49 10.65
C GLY A 44 2.87 -0.42 9.65
N ALA A 45 1.65 -0.09 10.05
CA ALA A 45 0.52 -0.06 9.12
C ALA A 45 -0.42 1.12 9.31
N ALA A 46 -1.03 1.56 8.19
CA ALA A 46 -2.18 2.46 8.16
C ALA A 46 -3.26 1.94 7.21
N MET A 47 -4.49 2.37 7.45
CA MET A 47 -5.65 2.05 6.63
C MET A 47 -6.39 3.35 6.25
N LEU A 48 -6.71 3.50 4.96
CA LEU A 48 -7.57 4.57 4.47
C LEU A 48 -8.83 3.96 3.86
N VAL A 49 -9.96 4.25 4.45
CA VAL A 49 -11.26 3.78 3.97
C VAL A 49 -12.13 4.94 3.49
N GLY A 50 -12.97 4.66 2.53
CA GLY A 50 -13.90 5.64 1.99
C GLY A 50 -14.74 5.09 0.85
N GLY A 51 -15.84 5.78 0.53
CA GLY A 51 -16.74 5.39 -0.53
C GLY A 51 -16.08 5.36 -1.92
N VAL A 52 -16.82 4.83 -2.89
CA VAL A 52 -16.41 4.87 -4.30
C VAL A 52 -16.29 6.33 -4.76
N GLY A 53 -15.27 6.64 -5.56
CA GLY A 53 -15.07 7.98 -6.13
C GLY A 53 -14.51 9.04 -5.16
N CYS A 54 -14.25 8.73 -3.89
CA CYS A 54 -13.71 9.69 -2.92
C CYS A 54 -12.19 9.97 -3.06
N GLY A 55 -11.55 9.50 -4.11
CA GLY A 55 -10.16 9.85 -4.42
C GLY A 55 -9.07 9.00 -3.76
N LYS A 56 -9.38 7.82 -3.21
CA LYS A 56 -8.37 6.94 -2.57
C LYS A 56 -7.19 6.63 -3.48
N THR A 57 -7.46 6.22 -4.71
CA THR A 57 -6.41 5.89 -5.69
C THR A 57 -5.54 7.09 -6.05
N ILE A 58 -6.12 8.28 -6.13
CA ILE A 58 -5.36 9.51 -6.40
C ILE A 58 -4.47 9.89 -5.20
N ILE A 59 -4.97 9.70 -3.96
CA ILE A 59 -4.16 9.85 -2.73
C ILE A 59 -3.01 8.83 -2.74
N SER A 60 -3.28 7.57 -3.15
CA SER A 60 -2.24 6.54 -3.31
C SER A 60 -1.13 7.01 -4.25
N HIS A 61 -1.46 7.51 -5.43
CA HIS A 61 -0.48 8.01 -6.38
C HIS A 61 0.34 9.18 -5.81
N ALA A 62 -0.32 10.16 -5.17
CA ALA A 62 0.35 11.28 -4.53
C ALA A 62 1.30 10.82 -3.39
N LEU A 63 0.88 9.82 -2.61
CA LEU A 63 1.70 9.20 -1.56
C LEU A 63 2.92 8.49 -2.16
N ILE A 64 2.73 7.70 -3.22
CA ILE A 64 3.82 7.00 -3.93
C ILE A 64 4.88 7.98 -4.40
N ASP A 65 4.46 9.06 -5.06
CA ASP A 65 5.38 10.08 -5.58
C ASP A 65 6.16 10.77 -4.45
N ARG A 66 5.49 11.08 -3.35
CA ARG A 66 6.13 11.67 -2.18
C ARG A 66 7.13 10.73 -1.52
N LEU A 67 6.74 9.47 -1.28
CA LEU A 67 7.61 8.48 -0.66
C LEU A 67 8.83 8.12 -1.53
N ARG A 68 8.68 8.10 -2.86
CA ARG A 68 9.80 7.91 -3.78
C ARG A 68 10.80 9.06 -3.73
N LYS A 69 10.32 10.31 -3.66
CA LYS A 69 11.17 11.48 -3.43
C LYS A 69 11.90 11.39 -2.09
N ASP A 70 11.25 10.84 -1.08
CA ASP A 70 11.85 10.60 0.24
C ASP A 70 12.77 9.38 0.28
N ARG A 71 13.01 8.72 -0.87
CA ARG A 71 13.89 7.56 -1.04
C ARG A 71 13.37 6.28 -0.37
N TYR A 72 12.06 6.06 -0.31
CA TYR A 72 11.49 4.76 0.03
C TYR A 72 11.38 3.85 -1.20
N ARG A 73 11.50 2.54 -0.99
CA ARG A 73 11.15 1.54 -2.00
C ARG A 73 9.66 1.26 -1.91
N VAL A 74 8.89 1.85 -2.80
CA VAL A 74 7.42 1.75 -2.78
C VAL A 74 6.95 0.83 -3.89
N VAL A 75 6.12 -0.13 -3.53
CA VAL A 75 5.39 -1.01 -4.45
C VAL A 75 3.89 -0.93 -4.18
N ALA A 76 3.09 -1.07 -5.22
CA ALA A 76 1.64 -1.06 -5.12
C ALA A 76 1.06 -2.36 -5.70
N MET A 77 0.12 -2.94 -4.99
CA MET A 77 -0.68 -4.09 -5.39
C MET A 77 -2.12 -3.60 -5.55
N ASN A 78 -2.60 -3.64 -6.78
CA ASN A 78 -3.98 -3.28 -7.10
C ASN A 78 -4.82 -4.55 -7.21
N ASN A 79 -6.05 -4.51 -6.71
CA ASN A 79 -6.99 -5.63 -6.75
C ASN A 79 -6.38 -6.94 -6.20
N PRO A 80 -6.14 -7.05 -4.89
CA PRO A 80 -5.44 -8.17 -4.24
C PRO A 80 -6.35 -9.40 -4.01
N ALA A 81 -7.16 -9.77 -4.99
CA ALA A 81 -8.03 -10.96 -4.95
C ALA A 81 -7.20 -12.23 -5.18
N PHE A 82 -6.32 -12.56 -4.24
CA PHE A 82 -5.39 -13.67 -4.30
C PHE A 82 -5.59 -14.63 -3.14
N GLU A 83 -5.31 -15.91 -3.41
CA GLU A 83 -5.08 -16.89 -2.35
C GLU A 83 -3.82 -16.53 -1.54
N PRO A 84 -3.69 -16.97 -0.27
CA PRO A 84 -2.58 -16.57 0.60
C PRO A 84 -1.18 -16.77 0.00
N LYS A 85 -0.98 -17.90 -0.69
CA LYS A 85 0.30 -18.19 -1.35
C LYS A 85 0.57 -17.26 -2.52
N GLU A 86 -0.44 -17.03 -3.35
CA GLU A 86 -0.36 -16.13 -4.51
C GLU A 86 -0.10 -14.68 -4.09
N PHE A 87 -0.73 -14.25 -2.98
CA PHE A 87 -0.50 -12.94 -2.39
C PHE A 87 0.98 -12.75 -2.02
N LEU A 88 1.57 -13.75 -1.38
CA LEU A 88 2.99 -13.72 -1.01
C LEU A 88 3.89 -13.76 -2.26
N GLU A 89 3.58 -14.60 -3.25
CA GLU A 89 4.31 -14.62 -4.53
C GLU A 89 4.25 -13.29 -5.26
N MET A 90 3.06 -12.64 -5.30
CA MET A 90 2.92 -11.31 -5.91
C MET A 90 3.75 -10.27 -5.14
N THR A 91 3.75 -10.32 -3.82
CA THR A 91 4.57 -9.43 -2.99
C THR A 91 6.06 -9.58 -3.31
N LEU A 92 6.55 -10.81 -3.45
CA LEU A 92 7.93 -11.10 -3.85
C LEU A 92 8.26 -10.51 -5.23
N ARG A 93 7.35 -10.68 -6.20
CA ARG A 93 7.51 -10.12 -7.56
C ARG A 93 7.58 -8.59 -7.54
N LEU A 94 6.67 -7.95 -6.82
CA LEU A 94 6.64 -6.49 -6.70
C LEU A 94 7.93 -5.92 -6.11
N PHE A 95 8.50 -6.58 -5.09
CA PHE A 95 9.79 -6.20 -4.52
C PHE A 95 11.00 -6.70 -5.33
N GLN A 96 10.77 -7.36 -6.48
CA GLN A 96 11.83 -7.89 -7.36
C GLN A 96 12.78 -8.84 -6.60
N THR A 97 12.20 -9.70 -5.77
CA THR A 97 12.97 -10.64 -4.93
C THR A 97 13.48 -11.79 -5.81
N PRO A 98 14.77 -11.96 -5.96
CA PRO A 98 15.33 -13.04 -6.78
C PRO A 98 15.07 -14.41 -6.12
N ASN A 99 14.81 -15.42 -6.95
CA ASN A 99 14.69 -16.83 -6.53
C ASN A 99 13.60 -17.17 -5.49
N GLY A 100 12.68 -16.24 -5.18
CA GLY A 100 11.65 -16.42 -4.16
C GLY A 100 10.39 -17.19 -4.61
N TYR A 101 10.26 -17.48 -5.93
CA TYR A 101 9.02 -18.03 -6.49
C TYR A 101 8.97 -19.55 -6.43
N SER A 102 7.74 -20.10 -6.34
CA SER A 102 7.47 -21.55 -6.36
C SER A 102 8.15 -22.38 -5.26
N ARG A 103 8.42 -21.79 -4.10
CA ARG A 103 9.04 -22.45 -2.95
C ARG A 103 8.06 -22.66 -1.80
N SER A 104 8.57 -23.19 -0.71
CA SER A 104 7.79 -23.25 0.54
C SER A 104 7.51 -21.83 1.05
N LYS A 105 6.45 -21.67 1.84
CA LYS A 105 6.13 -20.37 2.47
C LYS A 105 7.30 -19.83 3.31
N ALA A 106 8.01 -20.70 4.00
CA ALA A 106 9.16 -20.34 4.81
C ALA A 106 10.31 -19.76 3.94
N ASP A 107 10.59 -20.39 2.80
CA ASP A 107 11.60 -19.90 1.87
C ASP A 107 11.19 -18.53 1.29
N MET A 108 9.91 -18.38 0.90
CA MET A 108 9.39 -17.13 0.39
C MET A 108 9.55 -15.97 1.39
N LEU A 109 9.21 -16.20 2.65
CA LEU A 109 9.40 -15.21 3.71
C LEU A 109 10.86 -14.89 3.96
N HIS A 110 11.74 -15.90 3.94
CA HIS A 110 13.19 -15.72 4.09
C HIS A 110 13.78 -14.85 2.96
N PHE A 111 13.44 -15.14 1.70
CA PHE A 111 13.90 -14.34 0.56
C PHE A 111 13.36 -12.92 0.60
N LEU A 112 12.07 -12.77 0.95
CA LEU A 112 11.47 -11.45 1.10
C LEU A 112 12.17 -10.64 2.20
N GLU A 113 12.41 -11.24 3.36
CA GLU A 113 13.15 -10.59 4.45
C GLU A 113 14.53 -10.13 4.00
N GLY A 114 15.27 -10.96 3.28
CA GLY A 114 16.58 -10.60 2.71
C GLY A 114 16.49 -9.38 1.79
N GLN A 115 15.50 -9.35 0.89
CA GLN A 115 15.28 -8.21 -0.01
C GLN A 115 14.88 -6.93 0.76
N LEU A 116 14.00 -7.04 1.75
CA LEU A 116 13.57 -5.89 2.56
C LEU A 116 14.73 -5.33 3.40
N ARG A 117 15.61 -6.19 3.92
CA ARG A 117 16.85 -5.75 4.61
C ARG A 117 17.79 -5.01 3.67
N LYS A 118 17.96 -5.49 2.42
CA LYS A 118 18.71 -4.79 1.39
C LYS A 118 18.12 -3.41 1.10
N ASN A 119 16.79 -3.32 0.95
CA ASN A 119 16.10 -2.05 0.75
C ASN A 119 16.30 -1.05 1.91
N MET A 120 16.47 -1.53 3.15
CA MET A 120 16.78 -0.64 4.29
C MET A 120 18.19 -0.04 4.22
N VAL A 121 19.12 -0.68 3.53
CA VAL A 121 20.48 -0.16 3.33
C VAL A 121 20.53 0.80 2.14
N GLU A 122 19.86 0.44 1.04
CA GLU A 122 19.87 1.19 -0.22
C GLU A 122 18.88 2.36 -0.25
N ALA A 123 17.87 2.31 0.61
CA ALA A 123 16.77 3.27 0.71
C ALA A 123 16.44 3.54 2.19
N LYS A 124 15.37 4.30 2.47
CA LYS A 124 14.89 4.52 3.85
C LYS A 124 14.04 3.37 4.39
N GLY A 125 13.69 2.40 3.56
CA GLY A 125 12.84 1.26 3.88
C GLY A 125 11.90 0.91 2.74
N SER A 126 11.00 -0.04 3.00
CA SER A 126 10.03 -0.54 2.04
C SER A 126 8.60 -0.18 2.42
N VAL A 127 7.77 0.05 1.42
CA VAL A 127 6.33 0.30 1.59
C VAL A 127 5.56 -0.57 0.60
N LEU A 128 4.60 -1.33 1.10
CA LEU A 128 3.61 -2.04 0.30
C LEU A 128 2.27 -1.31 0.44
N ILE A 129 1.77 -0.79 -0.67
CA ILE A 129 0.43 -0.23 -0.77
C ILE A 129 -0.47 -1.29 -1.39
N VAL A 130 -1.58 -1.58 -0.73
CA VAL A 130 -2.61 -2.52 -1.19
C VAL A 130 -3.86 -1.73 -1.45
N ASP A 131 -4.16 -1.50 -2.73
CA ASP A 131 -5.38 -0.79 -3.15
C ASP A 131 -6.53 -1.77 -3.39
N GLU A 132 -7.76 -1.33 -3.20
CA GLU A 132 -8.98 -2.14 -3.22
C GLU A 132 -8.90 -3.33 -2.23
N ALA A 133 -8.28 -3.12 -1.07
CA ALA A 133 -8.01 -4.19 -0.09
C ALA A 133 -9.28 -4.85 0.48
N GLN A 134 -10.49 -4.24 0.31
CA GLN A 134 -11.76 -4.88 0.71
C GLN A 134 -12.07 -6.14 -0.08
N VAL A 135 -11.43 -6.37 -1.26
CA VAL A 135 -11.62 -7.62 -2.02
C VAL A 135 -10.93 -8.83 -1.38
N ILE A 136 -10.10 -8.59 -0.36
CA ILE A 136 -9.52 -9.67 0.44
C ILE A 136 -10.59 -10.16 1.44
N HIS A 137 -11.30 -11.21 1.07
CA HIS A 137 -12.33 -11.80 1.92
C HIS A 137 -11.80 -12.92 2.83
N ASP A 138 -10.69 -13.55 2.43
CA ASP A 138 -10.09 -14.66 3.16
C ASP A 138 -9.23 -14.15 4.32
N GLU A 139 -9.57 -14.57 5.54
CA GLU A 139 -8.82 -14.24 6.75
C GLU A 139 -7.36 -14.73 6.70
N LYS A 140 -7.09 -15.84 5.98
CA LYS A 140 -5.73 -16.36 5.83
C LYS A 140 -4.87 -15.40 4.99
N THR A 141 -5.44 -14.73 3.98
CA THR A 141 -4.72 -13.71 3.20
C THR A 141 -4.48 -12.44 4.04
N LEU A 142 -5.43 -12.06 4.91
CA LEU A 142 -5.19 -10.99 5.88
C LEU A 142 -4.11 -11.35 6.90
N GLU A 143 -4.01 -12.63 7.28
CA GLU A 143 -2.91 -13.14 8.12
C GLU A 143 -1.54 -13.02 7.42
N GLU A 144 -1.46 -13.13 6.08
CA GLU A 144 -0.20 -12.87 5.36
C GLU A 144 0.23 -11.41 5.54
N LEU A 145 -0.70 -10.44 5.47
CA LEU A 145 -0.40 -9.03 5.75
C LEU A 145 0.17 -8.86 7.16
N ARG A 146 -0.43 -9.52 8.15
CA ARG A 146 0.08 -9.52 9.52
C ARG A 146 1.48 -10.12 9.62
N MET A 147 1.71 -11.23 8.89
CA MET A 147 3.03 -11.89 8.86
C MET A 147 4.11 -10.99 8.27
N LEU A 148 3.78 -10.19 7.25
CA LEU A 148 4.71 -9.19 6.71
C LEU A 148 5.13 -8.18 7.78
N LEU A 149 4.23 -7.76 8.66
CA LEU A 149 4.53 -6.85 9.77
C LEU A 149 5.37 -7.49 10.89
N ASN A 150 5.55 -8.82 10.87
CA ASN A 150 6.51 -9.49 11.76
C ASN A 150 7.95 -9.41 11.25
N LEU A 151 8.15 -9.08 9.96
CA LEU A 151 9.47 -8.87 9.41
C LEU A 151 10.03 -7.54 9.94
N GLN A 152 10.87 -7.65 10.96
CA GLN A 152 11.40 -6.50 11.69
C GLN A 152 12.93 -6.59 11.83
N SER A 153 13.57 -5.44 11.89
CA SER A 153 14.89 -5.28 12.47
C SER A 153 14.78 -5.15 13.99
N LYS A 154 15.87 -4.93 14.70
CA LYS A 154 15.83 -4.72 16.15
C LYS A 154 14.88 -3.59 16.60
N THR A 155 14.66 -2.58 15.77
CA THR A 155 13.95 -1.35 16.14
C THR A 155 12.93 -0.87 15.12
N LYS A 156 12.85 -1.48 13.93
CA LYS A 156 12.00 -0.99 12.82
C LYS A 156 11.34 -2.12 12.05
N PHE A 157 10.16 -1.87 11.56
CA PHE A 157 9.53 -2.71 10.54
C PHE A 157 10.36 -2.67 9.25
N LEU A 158 10.57 -3.83 8.61
CA LEU A 158 11.24 -3.91 7.31
C LEU A 158 10.34 -3.44 6.18
N VAL A 159 9.02 -3.51 6.39
CA VAL A 159 8.01 -3.02 5.44
C VAL A 159 6.91 -2.30 6.21
N ASN A 160 6.44 -1.17 5.67
CA ASN A 160 5.22 -0.52 6.12
C ASN A 160 4.09 -0.89 5.16
N LEU A 161 2.90 -1.12 5.71
CA LEU A 161 1.70 -1.45 4.95
C LEU A 161 0.75 -0.26 4.90
N ILE A 162 0.22 0.03 3.71
CA ILE A 162 -0.85 0.99 3.52
C ILE A 162 -2.00 0.25 2.85
N LEU A 163 -3.12 0.11 3.56
CA LEU A 163 -4.32 -0.54 3.05
C LEU A 163 -5.31 0.55 2.63
N LEU A 164 -5.74 0.50 1.38
CA LEU A 164 -6.75 1.41 0.84
C LEU A 164 -7.97 0.58 0.43
N GLY A 165 -9.16 1.02 0.81
CA GLY A 165 -10.35 0.25 0.49
C GLY A 165 -11.67 0.96 0.77
N GLN A 166 -12.75 0.25 0.52
CA GLN A 166 -14.09 0.67 0.89
C GLN A 166 -14.36 0.38 2.38
N LEU A 167 -15.50 0.81 2.88
CA LEU A 167 -15.83 0.73 4.32
C LEU A 167 -15.81 -0.71 4.85
N GLU A 168 -16.15 -1.68 4.00
CA GLU A 168 -16.14 -3.11 4.30
C GLU A 168 -14.75 -3.62 4.72
N LEU A 169 -13.68 -2.96 4.29
CA LEU A 169 -12.32 -3.29 4.71
C LEU A 169 -12.16 -3.24 6.24
N THR A 170 -12.86 -2.32 6.89
CA THR A 170 -12.83 -2.21 8.36
C THR A 170 -13.36 -3.48 9.03
N GLU A 171 -14.46 -4.04 8.50
CA GLU A 171 -15.05 -5.26 9.02
C GLU A 171 -14.16 -6.48 8.74
N HIS A 172 -13.54 -6.55 7.55
CA HIS A 172 -12.63 -7.63 7.21
C HIS A 172 -11.39 -7.64 8.12
N VAL A 173 -10.78 -6.47 8.33
CA VAL A 173 -9.61 -6.35 9.21
C VAL A 173 -9.95 -6.67 10.67
N ALA A 174 -11.14 -6.29 11.15
CA ALA A 174 -11.60 -6.58 12.51
C ALA A 174 -11.73 -8.09 12.80
N LYS A 175 -11.92 -8.93 11.75
CA LYS A 175 -11.93 -10.40 11.89
C LYS A 175 -10.55 -10.98 12.22
N VAL A 176 -9.48 -10.19 12.03
CA VAL A 176 -8.11 -10.57 12.33
C VAL A 176 -7.53 -9.62 13.38
N PRO A 177 -7.89 -9.77 14.67
CA PRO A 177 -7.52 -8.81 15.74
C PRO A 177 -6.03 -8.52 15.83
N PRO A 178 -5.10 -9.48 15.58
CA PRO A 178 -3.68 -9.18 15.60
C PRO A 178 -3.20 -8.26 14.45
N LEU A 179 -3.90 -8.24 13.31
CA LEU A 179 -3.66 -7.26 12.24
C LEU A 179 -4.26 -5.91 12.61
N ASP A 180 -5.50 -5.91 13.09
CA ASP A 180 -6.25 -4.73 13.49
C ASP A 180 -5.48 -3.88 14.50
N GLN A 181 -4.87 -4.51 15.52
CA GLN A 181 -4.05 -3.86 16.54
C GLN A 181 -2.76 -3.24 16.00
N ARG A 182 -2.30 -3.64 14.82
CA ARG A 182 -1.09 -3.10 14.17
C ARG A 182 -1.35 -1.93 13.22
N ILE A 183 -2.61 -1.65 12.94
CA ILE A 183 -3.00 -0.48 12.16
C ILE A 183 -3.03 0.73 13.08
N SER A 184 -1.99 1.53 12.99
CA SER A 184 -1.76 2.67 13.88
C SER A 184 -2.53 3.93 13.50
N VAL A 185 -2.97 4.03 12.23
CA VAL A 185 -3.68 5.19 11.68
C VAL A 185 -4.84 4.72 10.80
N ARG A 186 -5.96 5.39 10.96
CA ARG A 186 -7.18 5.20 10.17
C ARG A 186 -7.76 6.54 9.77
#